data_eeccc5002f056985cc5183eae78df858
#
_entry.id   eeccc5002f056985cc5183eae78df858
#
_cell.length_a   1.000
_cell.length_b   1.000
_cell.length_c   1.000
_cell.angle_alpha   90.00
_cell.angle_beta   90.00
_cell.angle_gamma   90.00
#
_symmetry.space_group_name_H-M   'P 1'
#
loop_
_entity.id
_entity.type
_entity.pdbx_description
1 polymer ?
#
loop_
_entity_poly.entity_id
_entity_poly.type
_entity_poly.pdbx_seq_one_letter_code
_entity_poly.pdbx_strand_id
1 'polypeptide(L)'
;WVDTPEVKGWKMERFEVLHDPEVDPHGWMLTNEQGWSMIHSGDSGPCEELWNRIGKCKFAVVEMGVPEYVQTEHHHKPSDINELANKFPQTKFVITHTYIDSDYKILTKEVPIFPENVIHGEDNMRFELDSVGSIC
;
A
#
# COMPACT_ATOMS: atom_id res chain seq x y z
N TRP A 1 21.98 1.94 1.46
CA TRP A 1 20.84 2.59 0.78
C TRP A 1 21.32 3.65 -0.18
N VAL A 2 20.73 3.68 -1.37
CA VAL A 2 20.87 4.81 -2.31
C VAL A 2 19.79 5.79 -1.96
N ASP A 3 20.13 7.07 -1.76
CA ASP A 3 19.15 8.06 -1.30
C ASP A 3 17.98 8.25 -2.26
N THR A 4 18.23 8.19 -3.56
CA THR A 4 17.18 8.26 -4.58
C THR A 4 17.64 7.50 -5.82
N PRO A 5 17.15 6.28 -6.08
CA PRO A 5 17.44 5.58 -7.32
C PRO A 5 16.82 6.31 -8.50
N GLU A 6 17.55 6.38 -9.61
CA GLU A 6 17.03 6.95 -10.85
C GLU A 6 16.30 5.87 -11.65
N VAL A 7 15.04 6.12 -11.97
CA VAL A 7 14.25 5.29 -12.89
C VAL A 7 13.81 6.18 -14.04
N LYS A 8 14.20 5.83 -15.25
CA LYS A 8 13.88 6.63 -16.45
C LYS A 8 12.38 6.83 -16.59
N GLY A 9 11.95 8.08 -16.71
CA GLY A 9 10.55 8.44 -16.84
C GLY A 9 9.78 8.53 -15.53
N TRP A 10 10.44 8.30 -14.38
CA TRP A 10 9.83 8.34 -13.06
C TRP A 10 10.64 9.19 -12.09
N LYS A 11 9.95 10.08 -11.38
CA LYS A 11 10.49 10.75 -10.19
C LYS A 11 10.16 9.88 -8.99
N MET A 12 11.17 9.50 -8.23
CA MET A 12 11.01 8.69 -7.02
C MET A 12 11.19 9.56 -5.77
N GLU A 13 10.30 9.41 -4.81
CA GLU A 13 10.37 10.03 -3.49
C GLU A 13 10.36 8.93 -2.43
N ARG A 14 11.38 8.92 -1.59
CA ARG A 14 11.46 8.11 -0.39
C ARG A 14 10.91 8.93 0.78
N PHE A 15 10.08 8.33 1.64
CA PHE A 15 9.55 9.00 2.82
C PHE A 15 9.45 8.05 4.00
N GLU A 16 9.58 8.58 5.21
CA GLU A 16 9.45 7.79 6.42
C GLU A 16 8.02 7.31 6.62
N VAL A 17 7.87 6.10 7.15
CA VAL A 17 6.61 5.48 7.53
C VAL A 17 6.66 4.97 8.97
N LEU A 18 5.52 4.54 9.50
CA LEU A 18 5.39 4.10 10.88
C LEU A 18 5.64 2.60 11.02
N HIS A 19 6.85 2.26 11.42
CA HIS A 19 7.25 0.88 11.74
C HIS A 19 8.34 0.92 12.83
N ASP A 20 9.02 -0.20 13.06
CA ASP A 20 10.15 -0.26 13.98
C ASP A 20 11.26 0.71 13.51
N PRO A 21 11.62 1.73 14.31
CA PRO A 21 12.61 2.73 13.89
C PRO A 21 14.01 2.15 13.67
N GLU A 22 14.33 1.00 14.26
CA GLU A 22 15.62 0.34 14.08
C GLU A 22 15.85 -0.19 12.65
N VAL A 23 14.78 -0.37 11.88
CA VAL A 23 14.87 -0.86 10.49
C VAL A 23 14.83 0.25 9.44
N ASP A 24 14.84 1.52 9.85
CA ASP A 24 14.78 2.69 8.95
C ASP A 24 13.60 2.58 7.96
N PRO A 25 12.34 2.55 8.45
CA PRO A 25 11.18 2.22 7.63
C PRO A 25 10.82 3.34 6.65
N HIS A 26 10.69 2.99 5.38
CA HIS A 26 10.35 3.93 4.31
C HIS A 26 9.35 3.36 3.32
N GLY A 27 8.48 4.24 2.83
CA GLY A 27 7.69 4.03 1.65
C GLY A 27 8.28 4.75 0.43
N TRP A 28 7.73 4.47 -0.73
CA TRP A 28 8.16 5.03 -2.01
C TRP A 28 6.98 5.56 -2.80
N MET A 29 7.08 6.80 -3.26
CA MET A 29 6.13 7.39 -4.19
C MET A 29 6.81 7.65 -5.53
N LEU A 30 6.20 7.18 -6.60
CA LEU A 30 6.70 7.31 -7.95
C LEU A 30 5.74 8.16 -8.77
N THR A 31 6.25 9.21 -9.39
CA THR A 31 5.47 10.08 -10.27
C THR A 31 6.05 10.00 -11.68
N ASN A 32 5.22 9.70 -12.67
CA ASN A 32 5.65 9.60 -14.06
C ASN A 32 5.63 10.95 -14.79
N GLU A 33 6.12 10.96 -16.02
CA GLU A 33 6.18 12.16 -16.87
C GLU A 33 4.80 12.72 -17.21
N GLN A 34 3.73 11.92 -17.18
CA GLN A 34 2.36 12.35 -17.38
C GLN A 34 1.72 12.96 -16.12
N GLY A 35 2.42 12.93 -14.98
CA GLY A 35 2.02 13.60 -13.75
C GLY A 35 1.11 12.79 -12.83
N TRP A 36 0.85 11.50 -13.09
CA TRP A 36 0.17 10.65 -12.12
C TRP A 36 1.18 9.87 -11.27
N SER A 37 0.74 9.45 -10.08
CA SER A 37 1.62 8.81 -9.11
C SER A 37 1.09 7.45 -8.66
N MET A 38 2.04 6.60 -8.28
CA MET A 38 1.81 5.37 -7.54
C MET A 38 2.65 5.36 -6.27
N ILE A 39 2.25 4.58 -5.30
CA ILE A 39 2.90 4.51 -4.00
C ILE A 39 3.02 3.06 -3.51
N HIS A 40 4.10 2.76 -2.82
CA HIS A 40 4.30 1.53 -2.08
C HIS A 40 4.57 1.87 -0.62
N SER A 41 3.78 1.31 0.30
CA SER A 41 3.88 1.64 1.72
C SER A 41 5.18 1.18 2.38
N GLY A 42 5.83 0.15 1.86
CA GLY A 42 6.72 -0.64 2.70
C GLY A 42 5.94 -1.28 3.84
N ASP A 43 6.61 -1.80 4.85
CA ASP A 43 5.95 -2.24 6.08
C ASP A 43 5.66 -1.01 6.93
N SER A 44 4.39 -0.74 7.17
CA SER A 44 3.94 0.46 7.87
C SER A 44 2.56 0.29 8.47
N GLY A 45 2.37 0.84 9.65
CA GLY A 45 1.04 1.13 10.15
C GLY A 45 0.47 2.43 9.57
N PRO A 46 -0.78 2.76 9.93
CA PRO A 46 -1.41 4.01 9.56
C PRO A 46 -0.60 5.20 10.05
N CYS A 47 -0.20 6.09 9.15
CA CYS A 47 0.49 7.31 9.50
C CYS A 47 0.18 8.42 8.50
N GLU A 48 0.24 9.65 8.97
CA GLU A 48 -0.12 10.84 8.19
C GLU A 48 0.75 10.99 6.94
N GLU A 49 2.04 10.73 7.05
CA GLU A 49 3.00 10.81 5.95
C GLU A 49 2.63 9.89 4.78
N LEU A 50 2.20 8.68 5.07
CA LEU A 50 1.75 7.71 4.07
C LEU A 50 0.37 8.07 3.51
N TRP A 51 -0.61 8.30 4.39
CA TRP A 51 -2.00 8.49 3.99
C TRP A 51 -2.21 9.77 3.18
N ASN A 52 -1.53 10.86 3.52
CA ASN A 52 -1.58 12.09 2.73
C ASN A 52 -1.03 11.90 1.32
N ARG A 53 0.01 11.08 1.16
CA ARG A 53 0.56 10.75 -0.16
C ARG A 53 -0.34 9.81 -0.96
N ILE A 54 -0.96 8.83 -0.32
CA ILE A 54 -1.94 7.93 -0.96
C ILE A 54 -3.06 8.72 -1.63
N GLY A 55 -3.57 9.77 -0.97
CA GLY A 55 -4.62 10.62 -1.53
C GLY A 55 -4.26 11.34 -2.84
N LYS A 56 -2.99 11.38 -3.19
CA LYS A 56 -2.47 11.98 -4.44
C LYS A 56 -2.19 10.94 -5.53
N CYS A 57 -2.33 9.65 -5.22
CA CYS A 57 -1.94 8.56 -6.10
C CYS A 57 -3.14 7.92 -6.80
N LYS A 58 -2.92 7.44 -8.02
CA LYS A 58 -3.88 6.62 -8.77
C LYS A 58 -3.84 5.16 -8.35
N PHE A 59 -2.68 4.71 -7.91
CA PHE A 59 -2.41 3.32 -7.58
C PHE A 59 -1.60 3.25 -6.29
N ALA A 60 -2.02 2.42 -5.35
CA ALA A 60 -1.36 2.26 -4.06
C ALA A 60 -1.18 0.78 -3.72
N VAL A 61 0.05 0.38 -3.47
CA VAL A 61 0.39 -0.93 -2.90
C VAL A 61 0.60 -0.74 -1.41
N VAL A 62 -0.28 -1.31 -0.60
CA VAL A 62 -0.31 -1.09 0.85
C VAL A 62 -0.27 -2.44 1.57
N GLU A 63 0.58 -2.52 2.58
CA GLU A 63 0.65 -3.71 3.43
C GLU A 63 -0.59 -3.86 4.31
N MET A 64 -0.95 -5.10 4.60
CA MET A 64 -1.96 -5.45 5.60
C MET A 64 -1.46 -6.66 6.40
N GLY A 65 -0.46 -6.42 7.23
CA GLY A 65 0.34 -7.48 7.85
C GLY A 65 -0.32 -8.20 9.02
N VAL A 66 -1.44 -7.68 9.55
CA VAL A 66 -2.08 -8.25 10.75
C VAL A 66 -3.61 -8.27 10.65
N PRO A 67 -4.24 -9.29 11.27
CA PRO A 67 -5.69 -9.33 11.38
C PRO A 67 -6.23 -8.29 12.37
N GLU A 68 -7.53 -8.05 12.34
CA GLU A 68 -8.19 -6.99 13.10
C GLU A 68 -7.96 -7.05 14.61
N TYR A 69 -7.83 -8.23 15.17
CA TYR A 69 -7.67 -8.41 16.63
C TYR A 69 -6.25 -8.11 17.15
N VAL A 70 -5.26 -7.96 16.27
CA VAL A 70 -3.88 -7.68 16.68
C VAL A 70 -3.72 -6.20 17.02
N GLN A 71 -3.24 -5.93 18.24
CA GLN A 71 -2.98 -4.58 18.70
C GLN A 71 -1.58 -4.16 18.31
N THR A 72 -1.45 -3.37 17.27
CA THR A 72 -0.19 -2.80 16.80
C THR A 72 -0.45 -1.51 16.03
N GLU A 73 0.51 -0.60 16.07
CA GLU A 73 0.54 0.61 15.24
C GLU A 73 1.50 0.47 14.04
N HIS A 74 2.23 -0.66 13.95
CA HIS A 74 3.29 -0.86 12.95
C HIS A 74 2.79 -1.55 11.66
N HIS A 75 1.55 -1.97 11.59
CA HIS A 75 0.92 -2.61 10.43
C HIS A 75 -0.50 -2.11 10.23
N HIS A 76 -0.96 -2.13 8.98
CA HIS A 76 -2.37 -1.92 8.68
C HIS A 76 -3.19 -3.17 8.99
N LYS A 77 -4.40 -2.94 9.44
CA LYS A 77 -5.45 -3.93 9.67
C LYS A 77 -6.54 -3.81 8.61
N PRO A 78 -7.46 -4.78 8.50
CA PRO A 78 -8.59 -4.69 7.57
C PRO A 78 -9.40 -3.39 7.68
N SER A 79 -9.66 -2.91 8.91
CA SER A 79 -10.39 -1.65 9.12
C SER A 79 -9.65 -0.43 8.58
N ASP A 80 -8.32 -0.41 8.66
CA ASP A 80 -7.49 0.67 8.11
C ASP A 80 -7.58 0.70 6.58
N ILE A 81 -7.51 -0.47 5.94
CA ILE A 81 -7.66 -0.59 4.48
C ILE A 81 -9.04 -0.15 4.03
N ASN A 82 -10.10 -0.52 4.75
CA ASN A 82 -11.46 -0.07 4.48
C ASN A 82 -11.58 1.46 4.57
N GLU A 83 -11.00 2.06 5.60
CA GLU A 83 -10.99 3.51 5.77
C GLU A 83 -10.27 4.21 4.61
N LEU A 84 -9.07 3.75 4.24
CA LEU A 84 -8.32 4.26 3.10
C LEU A 84 -9.10 4.17 1.79
N ALA A 85 -9.67 3.00 1.50
CA ALA A 85 -10.41 2.76 0.27
C ALA A 85 -11.67 3.61 0.15
N ASN A 86 -12.39 3.81 1.24
CA ASN A 86 -13.56 4.67 1.29
C ASN A 86 -13.19 6.15 1.20
N LYS A 87 -12.09 6.56 1.82
CA LYS A 87 -11.61 7.94 1.79
C LYS A 87 -11.08 8.34 0.41
N PHE A 88 -10.48 7.40 -0.32
CA PHE A 88 -9.87 7.63 -1.62
C PHE A 88 -10.45 6.70 -2.71
N PRO A 89 -11.72 6.90 -3.09
CA PRO A 89 -12.43 6.00 -4.01
C PRO A 89 -11.85 6.00 -5.43
N GLN A 90 -11.05 7.01 -5.80
CA GLN A 90 -10.39 7.11 -7.11
C GLN A 90 -9.03 6.41 -7.16
N THR A 91 -8.53 5.96 -6.02
CA THR A 91 -7.27 5.22 -5.92
C THR A 91 -7.56 3.72 -5.98
N LYS A 92 -6.82 2.99 -6.79
CA LYS A 92 -6.80 1.51 -6.78
C LYS A 92 -5.78 1.05 -5.76
N PHE A 93 -6.22 0.22 -4.83
CA PHE A 93 -5.39 -0.38 -3.81
C PHE A 93 -5.08 -1.83 -4.14
N VAL A 94 -3.82 -2.21 -3.98
CA VAL A 94 -3.38 -3.61 -3.96
C VAL A 94 -2.83 -3.90 -2.58
N ILE A 95 -3.41 -4.87 -1.90
CA ILE A 95 -2.95 -5.27 -0.58
C ILE A 95 -1.81 -6.27 -0.73
N THR A 96 -0.72 -6.01 -0.04
CA THR A 96 0.47 -6.86 -0.01
C THR A 96 0.89 -7.18 1.42
N HIS A 97 1.92 -8.00 1.60
CA HIS A 97 2.43 -8.41 2.92
C HIS A 97 1.30 -8.84 3.85
N THR A 98 0.41 -9.69 3.32
CA THR A 98 -0.83 -10.04 4.02
C THR A 98 -0.67 -11.27 4.91
N TYR A 99 -1.39 -11.27 6.02
CA TYR A 99 -1.53 -12.45 6.88
C TYR A 99 -2.45 -13.53 6.30
N ILE A 100 -3.20 -13.22 5.22
CA ILE A 100 -4.29 -14.07 4.71
C ILE A 100 -3.80 -15.44 4.22
N ASP A 101 -2.64 -15.48 3.56
CA ASP A 101 -2.03 -16.70 3.05
C ASP A 101 -1.01 -17.34 4.02
N SER A 102 -1.00 -16.89 5.27
CA SER A 102 -0.21 -17.45 6.35
C SER A 102 -1.03 -18.40 7.24
N ASP A 103 -0.39 -18.97 8.26
CA ASP A 103 -1.08 -19.79 9.27
C ASP A 103 -2.20 -19.05 10.01
N TYR A 104 -2.21 -17.71 9.97
CA TYR A 104 -3.29 -16.88 10.51
C TYR A 104 -4.64 -17.14 9.84
N LYS A 105 -4.65 -17.54 8.59
CA LYS A 105 -5.88 -17.93 7.88
C LYS A 105 -6.64 -19.05 8.61
N ILE A 106 -5.91 -19.94 9.23
CA ILE A 106 -6.47 -21.03 10.04
C ILE A 106 -7.10 -20.50 11.32
N LEU A 107 -6.52 -19.45 11.90
CA LEU A 107 -6.96 -18.87 13.16
C LEU A 107 -8.17 -17.91 12.99
N THR A 108 -8.18 -17.13 11.94
CA THR A 108 -9.20 -16.10 11.72
C THR A 108 -10.46 -16.64 11.04
N LYS A 109 -10.35 -17.67 10.23
CA LYS A 109 -11.42 -18.29 9.43
C LYS A 109 -12.18 -17.37 8.48
N GLU A 110 -11.86 -16.08 8.45
CA GLU A 110 -12.54 -15.07 7.66
C GLU A 110 -11.55 -14.31 6.79
N VAL A 111 -11.92 -14.13 5.53
CA VAL A 111 -11.24 -13.21 4.61
C VAL A 111 -12.01 -11.90 4.64
N PRO A 112 -11.36 -10.76 4.93
CA PRO A 112 -12.04 -9.47 4.96
C PRO A 112 -12.68 -9.14 3.61
N ILE A 113 -13.82 -8.45 3.65
CA ILE A 113 -14.49 -7.92 2.46
C ILE A 113 -14.18 -6.43 2.38
N PHE A 114 -13.69 -6.01 1.20
CA PHE A 114 -13.28 -4.64 0.95
C PHE A 114 -14.13 -3.97 -0.15
N PRO A 115 -14.13 -2.62 -0.24
CA PRO A 115 -14.67 -1.90 -1.38
C PRO A 115 -14.05 -2.36 -2.71
N GLU A 116 -14.76 -2.10 -3.81
CA GLU A 116 -14.37 -2.57 -5.16
C GLU A 116 -13.03 -2.01 -5.69
N ASN A 117 -12.53 -0.92 -5.09
CA ASN A 117 -11.22 -0.35 -5.44
C ASN A 117 -10.04 -1.03 -4.73
N VAL A 118 -10.28 -2.11 -3.99
CA VAL A 118 -9.25 -2.92 -3.30
C VAL A 118 -9.11 -4.28 -3.98
N ILE A 119 -7.86 -4.63 -4.26
CA ILE A 119 -7.48 -5.91 -4.87
C ILE A 119 -6.57 -6.64 -3.87
N HIS A 120 -6.87 -7.91 -3.60
CA HIS A 120 -5.94 -8.78 -2.88
C HIS A 120 -4.75 -9.11 -3.78
N GLY A 121 -3.56 -8.67 -3.38
CA GLY A 121 -2.33 -8.99 -4.09
C GLY A 121 -1.93 -10.45 -3.89
N GLU A 122 -1.47 -11.07 -4.95
CA GLU A 122 -0.93 -12.44 -4.95
C GLU A 122 0.46 -12.43 -5.58
N ASP A 123 1.28 -13.40 -5.22
CA ASP A 123 2.61 -13.56 -5.79
C ASP A 123 2.55 -13.66 -7.31
N ASN A 124 3.46 -12.94 -7.98
CA ASN A 124 3.54 -12.85 -9.44
C ASN A 124 2.36 -12.13 -10.14
N MET A 125 1.45 -11.49 -9.40
CA MET A 125 0.41 -10.66 -9.98
C MET A 125 1.02 -9.50 -10.77
N ARG A 126 0.46 -9.21 -11.95
CA ARG A 126 0.90 -8.13 -12.84
C ARG A 126 -0.26 -7.22 -13.17
N PHE A 127 0.05 -5.93 -13.23
CA PHE A 127 -0.91 -4.91 -13.64
C PHE A 127 -0.33 -4.14 -14.83
N GLU A 128 -1.19 -3.85 -15.81
CA GLU A 128 -0.89 -2.90 -16.86
C GLU A 128 -1.65 -1.60 -16.57
N LEU A 129 -0.94 -0.49 -16.60
CA LEU A 129 -1.50 0.83 -16.37
C LEU A 129 -1.44 1.63 -17.67
N ASP A 130 -2.53 2.33 -17.97
CA ASP A 130 -2.59 3.24 -19.11
C ASP A 130 -1.85 4.57 -18.84
N SER A 131 -1.92 5.50 -19.79
CA SER A 131 -1.23 6.79 -19.71
C SER A 131 -1.72 7.72 -18.60
N VAL A 132 -2.87 7.43 -18.00
CA VAL A 132 -3.45 8.20 -16.88
C VAL A 132 -3.39 7.45 -15.55
N GLY A 133 -2.75 6.28 -15.51
CA GLY A 133 -2.56 5.49 -14.31
C GLY A 133 -3.76 4.59 -13.95
N SER A 134 -4.67 4.33 -14.87
CA SER A 134 -5.77 3.40 -14.68
C SER A 134 -5.36 1.99 -15.09
N ILE A 135 -5.88 0.97 -14.38
CA ILE A 135 -5.65 -0.43 -14.74
C ILE A 135 -6.40 -0.74 -16.04
N CYS A 136 -5.65 -1.26 -16.98
CA CYS A 136 -6.20 -1.71 -18.26
C CYS A 136 -6.98 -3.01 -18.13
#